data_ad92d2db45cdc00ea8375064ef398fbf
#
_entry.id   ad92d2db45cdc00ea8375064ef398fbf
#
_cell.length_a   1.000
_cell.length_b   1.000
_cell.length_c   1.000
_cell.angle_alpha   90.00
_cell.angle_beta   90.00
_cell.angle_gamma   90.00
#
_symmetry.space_group_name_H-M   'P 1'
#
loop_
_entity.id
_entity.type
_entity.pdbx_description
1 polymer ?
#
loop_
_entity_poly.entity_id
_entity_poly.type
_entity_poly.pdbx_seq_one_letter_code
_entity_poly.pdbx_strand_id
1 'polypeptide(L)'
;MEKKTYSYDEAFNASLEYFNGDELAARVWVNKYAVKDSFGNIYEKSPVDMHWRIANEVARIEAKYPNALSSQELFDLMDHFKYIIPQGSPMTGIGNNYQIASLSNCFVIGLDGNADSYGAII
;
A
#
# COMPACT_ATOMS: atom_id res chain seq x y z
N MET A 1 -3.06 -22.14 0.93
CA MET A 1 -1.75 -21.79 1.49
C MET A 1 -1.92 -20.65 2.48
N GLU A 2 -1.59 -20.93 3.73
CA GLU A 2 -1.70 -19.88 4.75
C GLU A 2 -0.63 -18.81 4.50
N LYS A 3 -1.06 -17.55 4.50
CA LYS A 3 -0.13 -16.45 4.39
C LYS A 3 0.49 -16.18 5.76
N LYS A 4 1.79 -15.91 5.76
CA LYS A 4 2.50 -15.58 6.98
C LYS A 4 2.05 -14.23 7.52
N THR A 5 1.80 -14.19 8.83
CA THR A 5 1.49 -12.94 9.54
C THR A 5 2.67 -12.54 10.42
N TYR A 6 2.70 -11.26 10.77
CA TYR A 6 3.75 -10.69 11.60
C TYR A 6 3.12 -9.96 12.78
N SER A 7 3.82 -9.95 13.91
CA SER A 7 3.43 -9.09 15.03
C SER A 7 3.76 -7.63 14.70
N TYR A 8 3.16 -6.71 15.46
CA TYR A 8 3.49 -5.29 15.32
C TYR A 8 5.00 -5.05 15.52
N ASP A 9 5.58 -5.67 16.54
CA ASP A 9 7.01 -5.48 16.83
C ASP A 9 7.90 -6.01 15.71
N GLU A 10 7.56 -7.16 15.13
CA GLU A 10 8.30 -7.70 13.98
C GLU A 10 8.24 -6.75 12.79
N ALA A 11 7.05 -6.25 12.47
CA ALA A 11 6.87 -5.32 11.36
C ALA A 11 7.55 -3.98 11.63
N PHE A 12 7.44 -3.47 12.86
CA PHE A 12 8.09 -2.22 13.24
C PHE A 12 9.61 -2.33 13.12
N ASN A 13 10.20 -3.40 13.65
CA ASN A 13 11.66 -3.57 13.62
C ASN A 13 12.20 -3.75 12.21
N ALA A 14 11.51 -4.52 11.37
CA ALA A 14 11.91 -4.69 9.97
C ALA A 14 11.80 -3.37 9.21
N SER A 15 10.76 -2.60 9.46
CA SER A 15 10.55 -1.29 8.84
C SER A 15 11.57 -0.26 9.33
N LEU A 16 11.92 -0.32 10.61
CA LEU A 16 12.93 0.56 11.19
C LEU A 16 14.28 0.36 10.49
N GLU A 17 14.64 -0.89 10.24
CA GLU A 17 15.85 -1.20 9.48
C GLU A 17 15.77 -0.67 8.05
N TYR A 18 14.62 -0.86 7.39
CA TYR A 18 14.40 -0.35 6.03
C TYR A 18 14.58 1.16 5.94
N PHE A 19 14.08 1.90 6.93
CA PHE A 19 14.15 3.36 6.98
C PHE A 19 15.39 3.90 7.71
N ASN A 20 16.41 3.07 7.91
CA ASN A 20 17.68 3.46 8.52
C ASN A 20 17.53 4.10 9.92
N GLY A 21 16.62 3.57 10.73
CA GLY A 21 16.42 4.02 12.10
C GLY A 21 15.40 5.14 12.28
N ASP A 22 14.70 5.54 11.21
CA ASP A 22 13.64 6.55 11.31
C ASP A 22 12.38 5.92 11.91
N GLU A 23 12.18 6.13 13.21
CA GLU A 23 11.05 5.56 13.95
C GLU A 23 9.70 6.07 13.46
N LEU A 24 9.62 7.35 13.10
CA LEU A 24 8.37 7.92 12.62
C LEU A 24 7.94 7.29 11.30
N ALA A 25 8.88 7.18 10.37
CA ALA A 25 8.60 6.54 9.08
C ALA A 25 8.17 5.09 9.25
N ALA A 26 8.85 4.34 10.11
CA ALA A 26 8.52 2.95 10.38
C ALA A 26 7.13 2.81 10.98
N ARG A 27 6.80 3.63 11.97
CA ARG A 27 5.50 3.60 12.64
C ARG A 27 4.36 3.96 11.69
N VAL A 28 4.55 5.00 10.91
CA VAL A 28 3.54 5.43 9.93
C VAL A 28 3.29 4.34 8.90
N TRP A 29 4.36 3.72 8.38
CA TRP A 29 4.19 2.66 7.39
C TRP A 29 3.43 1.47 7.97
N VAL A 30 3.81 0.97 9.14
CA VAL A 30 3.13 -0.19 9.75
C VAL A 30 1.67 0.12 10.06
N ASN A 31 1.40 1.30 10.60
CA ASN A 31 0.03 1.64 11.00
C ASN A 31 -0.88 1.95 9.82
N LYS A 32 -0.35 2.54 8.76
CA LYS A 32 -1.16 3.09 7.69
C LYS A 32 -1.12 2.31 6.39
N TYR A 33 0.01 1.72 6.04
CA TYR A 33 0.21 1.15 4.70
C TYR A 33 0.38 -0.37 4.65
N ALA A 34 0.88 -1.00 5.70
CA ALA A 34 1.03 -2.45 5.75
C ALA A 34 -0.33 -3.14 5.56
N VAL A 35 -0.37 -4.18 4.73
CA VAL A 35 -1.60 -4.92 4.49
C VAL A 35 -2.06 -5.64 5.75
N LYS A 36 -3.32 -5.41 6.13
CA LYS A 36 -3.95 -6.03 7.28
C LYS A 36 -5.32 -6.57 6.89
N ASP A 37 -5.77 -7.61 7.59
CA ASP A 37 -7.15 -8.05 7.47
C ASP A 37 -8.05 -7.30 8.47
N SER A 38 -9.34 -7.64 8.49
CA SER A 38 -10.31 -7.00 9.39
C SER A 38 -10.08 -7.37 10.86
N PHE A 39 -9.25 -8.37 11.15
CA PHE A 39 -8.91 -8.80 12.50
C PHE A 39 -7.61 -8.20 13.01
N GLY A 40 -6.96 -7.36 12.21
CA GLY A 40 -5.72 -6.71 12.60
C GLY A 40 -4.45 -7.51 12.35
N ASN A 41 -4.54 -8.66 11.69
CA ASN A 41 -3.35 -9.43 11.31
C ASN A 41 -2.56 -8.70 10.23
N ILE A 42 -1.25 -8.60 10.43
CA ILE A 42 -0.35 -7.89 9.53
C ILE A 42 0.32 -8.91 8.60
N TYR A 43 0.22 -8.68 7.30
CA TYR A 43 0.74 -9.61 6.28
C TYR A 43 2.03 -9.12 5.62
N GLU A 44 2.48 -7.94 5.94
CA GLU A 44 3.70 -7.34 5.40
C GLU A 44 4.56 -6.81 6.56
N LYS A 45 5.85 -7.12 6.55
CA LYS A 45 6.73 -6.69 7.64
C LYS A 45 7.46 -5.38 7.35
N SER A 46 7.63 -5.02 6.06
CA SER A 46 8.36 -3.82 5.68
C SER A 46 7.91 -3.34 4.30
N PRO A 47 8.33 -2.12 3.89
CA PRO A 47 8.05 -1.63 2.54
C PRO A 47 8.56 -2.53 1.41
N VAL A 48 9.53 -3.39 1.67
CA VAL A 48 9.97 -4.39 0.67
C VAL A 48 8.80 -5.25 0.25
N ASP A 49 8.05 -5.79 1.20
CA ASP A 49 6.88 -6.63 0.91
C ASP A 49 5.80 -5.84 0.18
N MET A 50 5.58 -4.59 0.57
CA MET A 50 4.61 -3.70 -0.09
C MET A 50 5.00 -3.47 -1.56
N HIS A 51 6.26 -3.16 -1.82
CA HIS A 51 6.72 -2.91 -3.19
C HIS A 51 6.63 -4.17 -4.05
N TRP A 52 6.91 -5.35 -3.49
CA TRP A 52 6.71 -6.60 -4.21
C TRP A 52 5.23 -6.85 -4.52
N ARG A 53 4.34 -6.56 -3.58
CA ARG A 53 2.89 -6.70 -3.80
C ARG A 53 2.44 -5.84 -4.98
N ILE A 54 2.83 -4.58 -4.99
CA ILE A 54 2.48 -3.64 -6.07
C ILE A 54 3.13 -4.09 -7.38
N ALA A 55 4.41 -4.44 -7.36
CA ALA A 55 5.14 -4.87 -8.55
C ALA A 55 4.52 -6.12 -9.17
N ASN A 56 4.15 -7.10 -8.36
CA ASN A 56 3.52 -8.33 -8.83
C ASN A 56 2.15 -8.07 -9.46
N GLU A 57 1.35 -7.20 -8.87
CA GLU A 57 0.03 -6.88 -9.40
C GLU A 57 0.11 -6.09 -10.71
N VAL A 58 1.00 -5.11 -10.78
CA VAL A 58 1.22 -4.35 -12.02
C VAL A 58 1.78 -5.27 -13.11
N ALA A 59 2.71 -6.16 -12.77
CA ALA A 59 3.27 -7.10 -13.74
C ALA A 59 2.21 -8.06 -14.30
N ARG A 60 1.24 -8.45 -13.48
CA ARG A 60 0.13 -9.30 -13.91
C ARG A 60 -0.66 -8.64 -15.05
N ILE A 61 -0.90 -7.35 -14.94
CA ILE A 61 -1.61 -6.57 -15.96
C ILE A 61 -0.69 -6.27 -17.14
N GLU A 62 0.56 -5.93 -16.86
CA GLU A 62 1.59 -5.61 -17.85
C GLU A 62 1.80 -6.77 -18.82
N ALA A 63 1.67 -8.01 -18.36
CA ALA A 63 1.86 -9.21 -19.17
C ALA A 63 0.91 -9.29 -20.38
N LYS A 64 -0.14 -8.49 -20.42
CA LYS A 64 -1.08 -8.40 -21.54
C LYS A 64 -0.54 -7.59 -22.71
N TYR A 65 0.56 -6.91 -22.54
CA TYR A 65 1.12 -5.97 -23.50
C TYR A 65 2.48 -6.46 -24.02
N PRO A 66 2.87 -6.09 -25.27
CA PRO A 66 4.20 -6.41 -25.75
C PRO A 66 5.27 -5.61 -24.97
N ASN A 67 6.45 -6.19 -24.83
CA ASN A 67 7.57 -5.60 -24.10
C ASN A 67 7.22 -5.32 -22.62
N ALA A 68 6.46 -6.22 -22.00
CA ALA A 68 6.02 -6.07 -20.62
C ALA A 68 7.18 -5.97 -19.65
N LEU A 69 7.05 -5.07 -18.65
CA LEU A 69 7.97 -5.00 -17.54
C LEU A 69 7.77 -6.20 -16.61
N SER A 70 8.86 -6.76 -16.11
CA SER A 70 8.81 -7.84 -15.13
C SER A 70 8.55 -7.31 -13.73
N SER A 71 8.14 -8.20 -12.82
CA SER A 71 8.00 -7.85 -11.41
C SER A 71 9.30 -7.29 -10.83
N GLN A 72 10.44 -7.88 -11.18
CA GLN A 72 11.74 -7.42 -10.71
C GLN A 72 12.05 -6.01 -11.19
N GLU A 73 11.79 -5.72 -12.46
CA GLU A 73 12.02 -4.38 -13.01
C GLU A 73 11.13 -3.35 -12.32
N LEU A 74 9.86 -3.68 -12.09
CA LEU A 74 8.92 -2.80 -11.39
C LEU A 74 9.33 -2.60 -9.93
N PHE A 75 9.76 -3.66 -9.26
CA PHE A 75 10.26 -3.58 -7.88
C PHE A 75 11.47 -2.64 -7.80
N ASP A 76 12.42 -2.79 -8.71
CA ASP A 76 13.63 -1.96 -8.73
C ASP A 76 13.33 -0.48 -8.95
N LEU A 77 12.26 -0.17 -9.69
CA LEU A 77 11.83 1.22 -9.89
C LEU A 77 11.21 1.82 -8.63
N MET A 78 10.61 1.01 -7.77
CA MET A 78 9.88 1.47 -6.59
C MET A 78 10.67 1.37 -5.29
N ASP A 79 11.53 0.36 -5.16
CA ASP A 79 12.20 0.07 -3.90
C ASP A 79 13.01 1.28 -3.40
N HIS A 80 12.95 1.51 -2.11
CA HIS A 80 13.51 2.69 -1.46
C HIS A 80 12.98 4.01 -2.02
N PHE A 81 11.80 3.97 -2.67
CA PHE A 81 11.13 5.16 -3.21
C PHE A 81 12.01 5.94 -4.20
N LYS A 82 12.77 5.21 -5.04
CA LYS A 82 13.76 5.82 -5.93
C LYS A 82 13.15 6.57 -7.11
N TYR A 83 12.42 5.86 -7.96
CA TYR A 83 11.96 6.41 -9.24
C TYR A 83 10.46 6.56 -9.30
N ILE A 84 9.73 5.60 -8.75
CA ILE A 84 8.28 5.60 -8.70
C ILE A 84 7.86 5.59 -7.24
N ILE A 85 7.12 6.62 -6.83
CA ILE A 85 6.58 6.75 -5.48
C ILE A 85 5.06 6.76 -5.60
N PRO A 86 4.38 5.63 -5.30
CA PRO A 86 2.93 5.62 -5.31
C PRO A 86 2.36 6.54 -4.24
N GLN A 87 1.17 7.07 -4.50
CA GLN A 87 0.43 7.80 -3.48
C GLN A 87 -0.16 6.82 -2.45
N GLY A 88 -0.74 7.35 -1.36
CA GLY A 88 -1.19 6.55 -0.24
C GLY A 88 -2.21 5.48 -0.60
N SER A 89 -3.24 5.81 -1.38
CA SER A 89 -4.27 4.84 -1.75
C SER A 89 -3.75 3.71 -2.64
N PRO A 90 -2.94 3.98 -3.67
CA PRO A 90 -2.26 2.91 -4.40
C PRO A 90 -1.35 2.06 -3.53
N MET A 91 -0.64 2.64 -2.58
CA MET A 91 0.23 1.86 -1.68
C MET A 91 -0.55 0.87 -0.83
N THR A 92 -1.74 1.23 -0.38
CA THR A 92 -2.57 0.32 0.42
C THR A 92 -3.45 -0.58 -0.43
N GLY A 93 -3.89 -0.12 -1.61
CA GLY A 93 -4.94 -0.77 -2.38
C GLY A 93 -4.46 -1.71 -3.48
N ILE A 94 -3.36 -1.42 -4.15
CA ILE A 94 -2.92 -2.25 -5.26
C ILE A 94 -2.49 -3.62 -4.75
N GLY A 95 -3.13 -4.67 -5.28
CA GLY A 95 -2.82 -6.05 -4.89
C GLY A 95 -3.34 -6.44 -3.51
N ASN A 96 -4.12 -5.61 -2.86
CA ASN A 96 -4.68 -5.89 -1.53
C ASN A 96 -5.98 -6.71 -1.70
N ASN A 97 -5.97 -7.96 -1.24
CA ASN A 97 -7.11 -8.86 -1.32
C ASN A 97 -7.96 -8.86 -0.05
N TYR A 98 -7.64 -8.05 0.94
CA TYR A 98 -8.31 -8.05 2.25
C TYR A 98 -9.27 -6.89 2.44
N GLN A 99 -9.08 -5.81 1.69
CA GLN A 99 -9.88 -4.60 1.83
C GLN A 99 -10.22 -4.02 0.47
N ILE A 100 -11.41 -3.45 0.36
CA ILE A 100 -11.81 -2.68 -0.82
C ILE A 100 -11.23 -1.28 -0.69
N ALA A 101 -10.57 -0.79 -1.73
CA ALA A 101 -9.93 0.51 -1.71
C ALA A 101 -10.15 1.26 -3.02
N SER A 102 -10.22 2.58 -2.91
CA SER A 102 -10.08 3.46 -4.08
C SER A 102 -8.61 3.68 -4.37
N LEU A 103 -8.24 3.77 -5.63
CA LEU A 103 -6.86 4.04 -6.04
C LEU A 103 -6.61 5.53 -6.30
N SER A 104 -7.61 6.37 -6.00
CA SER A 104 -7.51 7.83 -6.09
C SER A 104 -7.37 8.43 -4.69
N ASN A 105 -6.55 9.46 -4.55
CA ASN A 105 -6.30 10.08 -3.24
C ASN A 105 -7.10 11.37 -3.01
N CYS A 106 -7.36 12.12 -4.07
CA CYS A 106 -7.97 13.44 -3.95
C CYS A 106 -9.36 13.42 -4.58
N PHE A 107 -10.34 13.94 -3.82
CA PHE A 107 -11.72 14.02 -4.26
C PHE A 107 -12.23 15.44 -4.04
N VAL A 108 -13.11 15.88 -4.94
CA VAL A 108 -13.86 17.14 -4.76
C VAL A 108 -15.28 16.77 -4.44
N ILE A 109 -15.74 17.19 -3.26
CA ILE A 109 -17.10 16.92 -2.77
C ILE A 109 -17.83 18.25 -2.68
N GLY A 110 -18.97 18.35 -3.41
CA GLY A 110 -19.78 19.54 -3.39
C GLY A 110 -20.76 19.55 -2.21
N LEU A 111 -21.07 20.74 -1.74
CA LEU A 111 -22.12 20.97 -0.73
C LEU A 111 -23.27 21.74 -1.39
N ASP A 112 -24.49 21.22 -1.22
CA ASP A 112 -25.67 21.86 -1.81
C ASP A 112 -26.23 23.03 -0.99
N GLY A 113 -25.65 23.27 0.18
CA GLY A 113 -26.06 24.37 1.04
C GLY A 113 -27.40 24.15 1.78
N ASN A 114 -27.83 22.89 1.88
CA ASN A 114 -29.05 22.54 2.65
C ASN A 114 -28.69 21.51 3.75
N ALA A 115 -29.67 21.20 4.58
CA ALA A 115 -29.49 20.32 5.74
C ALA A 115 -29.04 18.89 5.34
N ASP A 116 -29.43 18.44 4.16
CA ASP A 116 -29.17 17.08 3.69
C ASP A 116 -27.78 16.94 3.08
N SER A 117 -27.11 18.04 2.70
CA SER A 117 -25.80 18.00 2.07
C SER A 117 -24.75 17.38 2.96
N TYR A 118 -24.88 17.52 4.27
CA TYR A 118 -23.97 16.91 5.23
C TYR A 118 -24.03 15.38 5.20
N GLY A 119 -25.23 14.83 5.12
CA GLY A 119 -25.45 13.40 4.98
C GLY A 119 -25.00 12.85 3.63
N ALA A 120 -25.09 13.65 2.57
CA ALA A 120 -24.69 13.25 1.22
C ALA A 120 -23.18 13.07 1.08
N ILE A 121 -22.38 13.68 1.95
CA ILE A 121 -20.91 13.57 1.94
C ILE A 121 -20.44 12.24 2.55
N ILE A 122 -21.19 11.74 3.50
CA ILE A 122 -20.87 10.51 4.22
C ILE A 122 -21.30 9.29 3.41
#